data_731c2f46a492c79bef24f68484d959e7
#
_entry.id   731c2f46a492c79bef24f68484d959e7
#
_cell.length_a   1.000
_cell.length_b   1.000
_cell.length_c   1.000
_cell.angle_alpha   90.00
_cell.angle_beta   90.00
_cell.angle_gamma   90.00
#
_symmetry.space_group_name_H-M   'P 1'
#
loop_
_entity.id
_entity.type
_entity.pdbx_description
1 polymer ?
#
loop_
_entity_poly.entity_id
_entity_poly.type
_entity_poly.pdbx_seq_one_letter_code
_entity_poly.pdbx_strand_id
1 'polypeptide(L)'
;MEVQEYRELLHKDIAIAAEANISNAADEFLTYVTDILSAGEEFDDFIPCEFEGYSRRNALMRIDGYSIDEMDGSWSIFIVDYRGPYEEDAIRAEDINSLFRRIRYFVEEATRRELFIDLEDSTEAYEFARRLYQEKGQITKFKFYLLTDAYNRQRAKNMKDDEVAGKAVELHVWDVNRIFDVVNSKTQKESIDIVLSEHDCEGIPCVKAVEYHNIIADIEVPPKYDDDLDEEETTPENIITYSSYLAVVPGQVLNDLYLEYGSRLLEGNVRSFLSVRGKVNKSIHVNFS
;
A
#
# COMPACT_ATOMS: atom_id res chain seq x y z
N MET A 1 -8.11 -20.51 6.47
CA MET A 1 -9.29 -19.77 5.97
C MET A 1 -9.05 -19.47 4.50
N GLU A 2 -10.00 -19.73 3.65
CA GLU A 2 -9.91 -19.41 2.23
C GLU A 2 -10.33 -17.95 1.98
N VAL A 3 -9.87 -17.33 0.89
CA VAL A 3 -10.19 -15.92 0.59
C VAL A 3 -11.69 -15.67 0.48
N GLN A 4 -12.45 -16.62 -0.06
CA GLN A 4 -13.89 -16.48 -0.16
C GLN A 4 -14.57 -16.45 1.21
N GLU A 5 -14.12 -17.30 2.12
CA GLU A 5 -14.61 -17.33 3.51
C GLU A 5 -14.27 -16.02 4.23
N TYR A 6 -13.06 -15.50 4.00
CA TYR A 6 -12.64 -14.18 4.50
C TYR A 6 -13.55 -13.06 3.97
N ARG A 7 -13.84 -13.04 2.66
CA ARG A 7 -14.70 -12.03 2.07
C ARG A 7 -16.12 -12.04 2.68
N GLU A 8 -16.68 -13.23 2.93
CA GLU A 8 -17.98 -13.36 3.58
C GLU A 8 -17.98 -12.86 5.03
N LEU A 9 -16.89 -13.10 5.77
CA LEU A 9 -16.71 -12.58 7.12
C LEU A 9 -16.53 -11.07 7.11
N LEU A 10 -15.68 -10.55 6.22
CA LEU A 10 -15.48 -9.13 6.03
C LEU A 10 -16.80 -8.38 5.79
N HIS A 11 -17.66 -8.89 4.91
CA HIS A 11 -18.96 -8.25 4.67
C HIS A 11 -19.84 -8.22 5.91
N LYS A 12 -19.81 -9.27 6.74
CA LYS A 12 -20.57 -9.31 7.99
C LYS A 12 -20.03 -8.30 9.01
N ASP A 13 -18.73 -8.25 9.16
CA ASP A 13 -18.06 -7.34 10.10
C ASP A 13 -18.29 -5.88 9.71
N ILE A 14 -18.15 -5.56 8.42
CA ILE A 14 -18.46 -4.22 7.89
C ILE A 14 -19.93 -3.86 8.08
N ALA A 15 -20.86 -4.77 7.86
CA ALA A 15 -22.28 -4.49 8.09
C ALA A 15 -22.59 -4.21 9.57
N ILE A 16 -21.99 -4.97 10.49
CA ILE A 16 -22.13 -4.76 11.94
C ILE A 16 -21.52 -3.41 12.34
N ALA A 17 -20.35 -3.07 11.84
CA ALA A 17 -19.69 -1.80 12.11
C ALA A 17 -20.54 -0.62 11.60
N ALA A 18 -21.06 -0.71 10.38
CA ALA A 18 -21.91 0.32 9.79
C ALA A 18 -23.19 0.57 10.60
N GLU A 19 -23.81 -0.51 11.10
CA GLU A 19 -24.97 -0.38 11.98
C GLU A 19 -24.62 0.26 13.34
N ALA A 20 -23.49 -0.15 13.93
CA ALA A 20 -23.04 0.36 15.23
C ALA A 20 -22.62 1.84 15.16
N ASN A 21 -21.97 2.26 14.09
CA ASN A 21 -21.45 3.61 13.90
C ASN A 21 -22.43 4.56 13.20
N ILE A 22 -23.59 4.05 12.76
CA ILE A 22 -24.59 4.81 11.97
C ILE A 22 -23.93 5.43 10.73
N SER A 23 -23.08 4.65 10.06
CA SER A 23 -22.34 5.01 8.85
C SER A 23 -22.78 4.17 7.66
N ASN A 24 -22.23 4.41 6.49
CA ASN A 24 -22.43 3.51 5.36
C ASN A 24 -21.32 2.42 5.29
N ALA A 25 -21.63 1.31 4.63
CA ALA A 25 -20.72 0.18 4.57
C ALA A 25 -19.43 0.48 3.76
N ALA A 26 -19.47 1.41 2.81
CA ALA A 26 -18.28 1.79 2.05
C ALA A 26 -17.28 2.58 2.91
N ASP A 27 -17.77 3.44 3.81
CA ASP A 27 -16.91 4.20 4.73
C ASP A 27 -16.27 3.29 5.77
N GLU A 28 -17.04 2.32 6.29
CA GLU A 28 -16.48 1.33 7.23
C GLU A 28 -15.44 0.44 6.54
N PHE A 29 -15.69 0.03 5.30
CA PHE A 29 -14.71 -0.70 4.52
C PHE A 29 -13.45 0.13 4.25
N LEU A 30 -13.60 1.40 3.89
CA LEU A 30 -12.48 2.34 3.73
C LEU A 30 -11.65 2.40 5.01
N THR A 31 -12.28 2.65 6.15
CA THR A 31 -11.63 2.72 7.46
C THR A 31 -10.90 1.42 7.79
N TYR A 32 -11.59 0.28 7.66
CA TYR A 32 -11.01 -1.03 7.93
C TYR A 32 -9.74 -1.30 7.10
N VAL A 33 -9.80 -1.04 5.79
CA VAL A 33 -8.65 -1.32 4.90
C VAL A 33 -7.52 -0.33 5.14
N THR A 34 -7.83 0.96 5.33
CA THR A 34 -6.78 1.97 5.57
C THR A 34 -6.07 1.74 6.90
N ASP A 35 -6.75 1.28 7.94
CA ASP A 35 -6.15 0.91 9.22
C ASP A 35 -5.15 -0.24 9.06
N ILE A 36 -5.52 -1.28 8.30
CA ILE A 36 -4.63 -2.43 8.02
C ILE A 36 -3.40 -1.97 7.23
N LEU A 37 -3.58 -1.19 6.18
CA LEU A 37 -2.49 -0.75 5.32
C LEU A 37 -1.55 0.25 6.03
N SER A 38 -2.09 1.14 6.85
CA SER A 38 -1.30 2.05 7.68
C SER A 38 -0.49 1.29 8.73
N ALA A 39 -1.08 0.27 9.37
CA ALA A 39 -0.34 -0.62 10.28
C ALA A 39 0.78 -1.39 9.57
N GLY A 40 0.62 -1.68 8.27
CA GLY A 40 1.64 -2.26 7.39
C GLY A 40 2.67 -1.26 6.86
N GLU A 41 2.59 0.02 7.24
CA GLU A 41 3.47 1.11 6.76
C GLU A 41 3.39 1.33 5.24
N GLU A 42 2.22 1.06 4.61
CA GLU A 42 2.02 1.25 3.17
C GLU A 42 1.93 2.75 2.81
N PHE A 43 1.43 3.55 3.73
CA PHE A 43 1.37 5.01 3.66
C PHE A 43 1.33 5.60 5.07
N ASP A 44 1.59 6.90 5.17
CA ASP A 44 1.50 7.66 6.41
C ASP A 44 0.03 7.91 6.83
N ASP A 45 -0.22 8.91 7.66
CA ASP A 45 -1.54 9.26 8.18
C ASP A 45 -2.59 9.39 7.07
N PHE A 46 -3.60 8.52 7.11
CA PHE A 46 -4.76 8.59 6.22
C PHE A 46 -5.75 9.66 6.70
N ILE A 47 -6.20 10.50 5.78
CA ILE A 47 -7.21 11.54 6.02
C ILE A 47 -8.44 11.23 5.17
N PRO A 48 -9.59 10.91 5.78
CA PRO A 48 -10.85 10.76 5.06
C PRO A 48 -11.23 12.06 4.37
N CYS A 49 -11.55 11.99 3.09
CA CYS A 49 -11.89 13.14 2.28
C CYS A 49 -12.88 12.74 1.20
N GLU A 50 -14.16 12.71 1.54
CA GLU A 50 -15.22 12.40 0.59
C GLU A 50 -15.51 13.59 -0.31
N PHE A 51 -15.33 13.38 -1.61
CA PHE A 51 -15.71 14.34 -2.63
C PHE A 51 -16.23 13.63 -3.87
N GLU A 52 -17.39 14.04 -4.34
CA GLU A 52 -17.92 13.71 -5.66
C GLU A 52 -18.45 14.97 -6.35
N GLY A 53 -18.07 15.17 -7.61
CA GLY A 53 -18.48 16.35 -8.37
C GLY A 53 -18.07 16.26 -9.83
N TYR A 54 -18.34 17.33 -10.58
CA TYR A 54 -18.03 17.39 -11.99
C TYR A 54 -16.98 18.46 -12.30
N SER A 55 -16.03 18.12 -13.15
CA SER A 55 -15.09 19.09 -13.72
C SER A 55 -15.82 20.09 -14.63
N ARG A 56 -15.15 21.18 -14.99
CA ARG A 56 -15.71 22.13 -16.00
C ARG A 56 -16.00 21.50 -17.35
N ARG A 57 -15.40 20.34 -17.64
CA ARG A 57 -15.63 19.54 -18.85
C ARG A 57 -16.69 18.46 -18.66
N ASN A 58 -17.44 18.53 -17.57
CA ASN A 58 -18.48 17.57 -17.21
C ASN A 58 -17.94 16.14 -17.02
N ALA A 59 -16.69 15.98 -16.61
CA ALA A 59 -16.11 14.70 -16.23
C ALA A 59 -16.30 14.48 -14.73
N LEU A 60 -16.77 13.30 -14.35
CA LEU A 60 -17.01 12.95 -12.94
C LEU A 60 -15.67 12.85 -12.21
N MET A 61 -15.56 13.56 -11.10
CA MET A 61 -14.45 13.54 -10.16
C MET A 61 -14.93 12.86 -8.87
N ARG A 62 -14.10 12.01 -8.28
CA ARG A 62 -14.34 11.40 -6.96
C ARG A 62 -13.04 11.07 -6.30
N ILE A 63 -12.97 11.31 -5.01
CA ILE A 63 -11.95 10.83 -4.08
C ILE A 63 -12.63 10.50 -2.75
N ASP A 64 -12.07 9.57 -1.99
CA ASP A 64 -12.62 9.14 -0.70
C ASP A 64 -11.63 9.37 0.45
N GLY A 65 -10.39 9.76 0.13
CA GLY A 65 -9.37 10.11 1.13
C GLY A 65 -8.02 10.40 0.50
N TYR A 66 -7.08 10.81 1.33
CA TYR A 66 -5.70 11.05 0.93
C TYR A 66 -4.71 10.80 2.07
N SER A 67 -3.43 10.68 1.73
CA SER A 67 -2.29 10.67 2.64
C SER A 67 -1.13 11.41 1.97
N ILE A 68 -0.30 12.10 2.75
CA ILE A 68 0.84 12.87 2.25
C ILE A 68 2.08 12.41 2.98
N ASP A 69 3.01 11.85 2.24
CA ASP A 69 4.34 11.53 2.74
C ASP A 69 5.25 12.78 2.60
N GLU A 70 5.51 13.43 3.71
CA GLU A 70 6.36 14.62 3.75
C GLU A 70 7.84 14.30 3.53
N MET A 71 8.24 13.04 3.70
CA MET A 71 9.65 12.62 3.57
C MET A 71 10.06 12.48 2.10
N ASP A 72 9.22 11.84 1.27
CA ASP A 72 9.50 11.65 -0.16
C ASP A 72 8.71 12.61 -1.06
N GLY A 73 7.76 13.36 -0.50
CA GLY A 73 6.91 14.30 -1.22
C GLY A 73 5.88 13.61 -2.12
N SER A 74 5.56 12.34 -1.87
CA SER A 74 4.51 11.63 -2.59
C SER A 74 3.13 11.89 -1.98
N TRP A 75 2.11 11.98 -2.84
CA TRP A 75 0.74 12.18 -2.43
C TRP A 75 -0.11 10.98 -2.85
N SER A 76 -0.67 10.30 -1.85
CA SER A 76 -1.54 9.14 -2.01
C SER A 76 -2.99 9.57 -2.02
N ILE A 77 -3.79 9.13 -3.00
CA ILE A 77 -5.19 9.50 -3.16
C ILE A 77 -6.01 8.23 -3.34
N PHE A 78 -7.09 8.12 -2.58
CA PHE A 78 -7.85 6.90 -2.43
C PHE A 78 -9.24 7.01 -3.06
N ILE A 79 -9.68 5.88 -3.64
CA ILE A 79 -11.05 5.68 -4.08
C ILE A 79 -11.51 4.28 -3.70
N VAL A 80 -12.75 4.15 -3.25
CA VAL A 80 -13.35 2.90 -2.79
C VAL A 80 -14.36 2.37 -3.81
N ASP A 81 -14.31 1.08 -4.07
CA ASP A 81 -15.32 0.31 -4.80
C ASP A 81 -15.80 -0.85 -3.93
N TYR A 82 -16.64 -0.53 -2.94
CA TYR A 82 -17.26 -1.54 -2.08
C TYR A 82 -18.54 -2.05 -2.71
N ARG A 83 -18.57 -3.34 -3.04
CA ARG A 83 -19.67 -4.00 -3.74
C ARG A 83 -20.60 -4.76 -2.80
N GLY A 84 -20.06 -5.19 -1.67
CA GLY A 84 -20.85 -5.97 -0.71
C GLY A 84 -21.20 -7.39 -1.16
N PRO A 85 -22.06 -8.08 -0.42
CA PRO A 85 -22.32 -9.51 -0.64
C PRO A 85 -23.23 -9.82 -1.84
N TYR A 86 -23.89 -8.82 -2.43
CA TYR A 86 -24.95 -9.03 -3.43
C TYR A 86 -24.54 -8.65 -4.85
N GLU A 87 -23.34 -8.11 -5.04
CA GLU A 87 -22.84 -7.69 -6.34
C GLU A 87 -21.80 -8.66 -6.91
N GLU A 88 -21.41 -8.45 -8.17
CA GLU A 88 -20.37 -9.24 -8.83
C GLU A 88 -19.10 -9.26 -7.99
N ASP A 89 -18.56 -10.45 -7.78
CA ASP A 89 -17.36 -10.67 -6.97
C ASP A 89 -16.03 -10.27 -7.64
N ALA A 90 -16.06 -9.94 -8.93
CA ALA A 90 -14.88 -9.57 -9.70
C ALA A 90 -14.99 -8.15 -10.29
N ILE A 91 -13.92 -7.37 -10.15
CA ILE A 91 -13.79 -6.05 -10.78
C ILE A 91 -13.20 -6.16 -12.19
N ARG A 92 -13.74 -5.40 -13.14
CA ARG A 92 -13.29 -5.37 -14.54
C ARG A 92 -12.25 -4.27 -14.76
N ALA A 93 -11.39 -4.45 -15.78
CA ALA A 93 -10.42 -3.42 -16.20
C ALA A 93 -11.03 -2.06 -16.46
N GLU A 94 -12.20 -2.06 -17.10
CA GLU A 94 -12.91 -0.84 -17.46
C GLU A 94 -13.36 -0.06 -16.21
N ASP A 95 -13.80 -0.78 -15.18
CA ASP A 95 -14.22 -0.20 -13.90
C ASP A 95 -13.00 0.40 -13.17
N ILE A 96 -11.90 -0.36 -13.07
CA ILE A 96 -10.63 0.10 -12.49
C ILE A 96 -10.17 1.40 -13.17
N ASN A 97 -10.10 1.38 -14.51
CA ASN A 97 -9.68 2.54 -15.27
C ASN A 97 -10.65 3.73 -15.14
N SER A 98 -11.95 3.44 -14.96
CA SER A 98 -12.96 4.48 -14.75
C SER A 98 -12.78 5.15 -13.40
N LEU A 99 -12.51 4.38 -12.34
CA LEU A 99 -12.29 4.88 -10.98
C LEU A 99 -11.01 5.72 -10.91
N PHE A 100 -9.90 5.24 -11.45
CA PHE A 100 -8.67 6.04 -11.48
C PHE A 100 -8.81 7.33 -12.32
N ARG A 101 -9.62 7.33 -13.37
CA ARG A 101 -9.91 8.57 -14.11
C ARG A 101 -10.64 9.60 -13.27
N ARG A 102 -11.48 9.20 -12.31
CA ARG A 102 -12.18 10.14 -11.40
C ARG A 102 -11.19 10.85 -10.49
N ILE A 103 -10.22 10.12 -9.91
CA ILE A 103 -9.11 10.71 -9.14
C ILE A 103 -8.31 11.66 -10.03
N ARG A 104 -7.92 11.21 -11.22
CA ARG A 104 -7.16 12.02 -12.18
C ARG A 104 -7.83 13.35 -12.47
N TYR A 105 -9.12 13.36 -12.76
CA TYR A 105 -9.86 14.59 -13.06
C TYR A 105 -9.90 15.54 -11.87
N PHE A 106 -10.01 15.02 -10.65
CA PHE A 106 -9.92 15.85 -9.45
C PHE A 106 -8.54 16.51 -9.33
N VAL A 107 -7.47 15.74 -9.43
CA VAL A 107 -6.08 16.24 -9.34
C VAL A 107 -5.80 17.26 -10.45
N GLU A 108 -6.21 16.98 -11.69
CA GLU A 108 -6.03 17.91 -12.81
C GLU A 108 -6.77 19.22 -12.59
N GLU A 109 -8.02 19.18 -12.12
CA GLU A 109 -8.79 20.39 -11.84
C GLU A 109 -8.19 21.15 -10.65
N ALA A 110 -7.86 20.48 -9.55
CA ALA A 110 -7.30 21.10 -8.37
C ALA A 110 -5.92 21.73 -8.60
N THR A 111 -5.05 21.10 -9.41
CA THR A 111 -3.70 21.63 -9.69
C THR A 111 -3.69 22.74 -10.73
N ARG A 112 -4.66 22.76 -11.66
CA ARG A 112 -4.73 23.76 -12.73
C ARG A 112 -5.40 25.05 -12.30
N ARG A 113 -6.41 24.95 -11.46
CA ARG A 113 -7.20 26.08 -11.00
C ARG A 113 -7.46 26.03 -9.50
N GLU A 114 -7.95 27.10 -8.97
CA GLU A 114 -8.36 27.22 -7.57
C GLU A 114 -9.71 26.49 -7.36
N LEU A 115 -9.73 25.16 -7.55
CA LEU A 115 -10.95 24.33 -7.38
C LEU A 115 -11.58 24.55 -6.00
N PHE A 116 -10.75 24.75 -4.98
CA PHE A 116 -11.19 24.98 -3.61
C PHE A 116 -12.16 26.18 -3.48
N ILE A 117 -12.10 27.19 -4.36
CA ILE A 117 -13.06 28.32 -4.33
C ILE A 117 -14.51 27.87 -4.62
N ASP A 118 -14.65 26.77 -5.38
CA ASP A 118 -15.96 26.21 -5.72
C ASP A 118 -16.47 25.21 -4.65
N LEU A 119 -15.68 24.96 -3.60
CA LEU A 119 -15.98 24.01 -2.52
C LEU A 119 -16.36 24.74 -1.23
N GLU A 120 -17.03 24.04 -0.33
CA GLU A 120 -17.36 24.56 0.99
C GLU A 120 -16.11 24.56 1.88
N ASP A 121 -15.76 25.70 2.45
CA ASP A 121 -14.51 25.94 3.20
C ASP A 121 -14.39 25.14 4.51
N SER A 122 -15.49 24.57 4.98
CA SER A 122 -15.54 23.66 6.14
C SER A 122 -15.21 22.20 5.81
N THR A 123 -15.02 21.86 4.53
CA THR A 123 -14.84 20.47 4.09
C THR A 123 -13.36 20.11 3.94
N GLU A 124 -13.04 18.83 4.17
CA GLU A 124 -11.70 18.30 3.94
C GLU A 124 -11.29 18.39 2.46
N ALA A 125 -12.27 18.27 1.55
CA ALA A 125 -12.05 18.42 0.12
C ALA A 125 -11.58 19.84 -0.26
N TYR A 126 -12.06 20.87 0.43
CA TYR A 126 -11.56 22.24 0.27
C TYR A 126 -10.09 22.35 0.66
N GLU A 127 -9.72 21.86 1.85
CA GLU A 127 -8.33 21.91 2.33
C GLU A 127 -7.40 21.11 1.42
N PHE A 128 -7.80 19.94 1.00
CA PHE A 128 -7.00 19.09 0.11
C PHE A 128 -6.82 19.73 -1.27
N ALA A 129 -7.89 20.26 -1.89
CA ALA A 129 -7.81 20.97 -3.17
C ALA A 129 -6.94 22.22 -3.07
N ARG A 130 -7.02 22.96 -1.95
CA ARG A 130 -6.19 24.13 -1.68
C ARG A 130 -4.71 23.76 -1.58
N ARG A 131 -4.38 22.72 -0.81
CA ARG A 131 -3.01 22.20 -0.69
C ARG A 131 -2.46 21.74 -2.03
N LEU A 132 -3.25 20.96 -2.81
CA LEU A 132 -2.86 20.54 -4.17
C LEU A 132 -2.49 21.73 -5.06
N TYR A 133 -3.26 22.80 -5.01
CA TYR A 133 -2.98 24.01 -5.79
C TYR A 133 -1.71 24.74 -5.33
N GLN A 134 -1.56 24.93 -4.03
CA GLN A 134 -0.49 25.71 -3.43
C GLN A 134 0.87 24.96 -3.46
N GLU A 135 0.84 23.65 -3.17
CA GLU A 135 2.03 22.82 -2.98
C GLU A 135 2.41 21.99 -4.22
N LYS A 136 1.70 22.14 -5.36
CA LYS A 136 1.93 21.36 -6.59
C LYS A 136 3.39 21.33 -7.08
N GLY A 137 4.17 22.35 -6.77
CA GLY A 137 5.60 22.39 -7.10
C GLY A 137 6.46 21.46 -6.26
N GLN A 138 6.02 21.12 -5.07
CA GLN A 138 6.74 20.27 -4.10
C GLN A 138 6.38 18.79 -4.27
N ILE A 139 5.24 18.48 -4.89
CA ILE A 139 4.82 17.11 -5.14
C ILE A 139 5.83 16.43 -6.06
N THR A 140 6.32 15.27 -5.65
CA THR A 140 7.26 14.45 -6.43
C THR A 140 6.52 13.50 -7.36
N LYS A 141 5.49 12.80 -6.86
CA LYS A 141 4.65 11.85 -7.57
C LYS A 141 3.29 11.69 -6.90
N PHE A 142 2.36 11.10 -7.61
CA PHE A 142 1.07 10.67 -7.08
C PHE A 142 1.03 9.15 -7.00
N LYS A 143 0.39 8.63 -5.94
CA LYS A 143 0.00 7.23 -5.79
C LYS A 143 -1.52 7.18 -5.75
N PHE A 144 -2.16 6.52 -6.70
CA PHE A 144 -3.61 6.35 -6.72
C PHE A 144 -3.97 4.96 -6.21
N TYR A 145 -4.74 4.92 -5.15
CA TYR A 145 -5.18 3.70 -4.48
C TYR A 145 -6.65 3.43 -4.79
N LEU A 146 -6.92 2.25 -5.32
CA LEU A 146 -8.25 1.68 -5.42
C LEU A 146 -8.40 0.57 -4.39
N LEU A 147 -9.32 0.74 -3.45
CA LEU A 147 -9.65 -0.24 -2.42
C LEU A 147 -10.96 -0.92 -2.81
N THR A 148 -10.96 -2.26 -2.95
CA THR A 148 -12.17 -2.98 -3.35
C THR A 148 -12.30 -4.34 -2.65
N ASP A 149 -13.52 -4.72 -2.31
CA ASP A 149 -13.88 -6.03 -1.79
C ASP A 149 -14.09 -7.09 -2.89
N ALA A 150 -13.90 -6.69 -4.15
CA ALA A 150 -13.97 -7.56 -5.30
C ALA A 150 -12.62 -8.22 -5.62
N TYR A 151 -12.65 -9.32 -6.39
CA TYR A 151 -11.45 -9.97 -6.92
C TYR A 151 -10.94 -9.25 -8.16
N ASN A 152 -9.66 -8.89 -8.16
CA ASN A 152 -8.99 -8.37 -9.36
C ASN A 152 -8.28 -9.53 -10.09
N ARG A 153 -8.75 -9.86 -11.28
CA ARG A 153 -8.16 -10.91 -12.15
C ARG A 153 -7.18 -10.34 -13.18
N GLN A 154 -6.85 -9.06 -13.08
CA GLN A 154 -5.99 -8.38 -14.06
C GLN A 154 -4.52 -8.49 -13.68
N ARG A 155 -3.66 -8.66 -14.68
CA ARG A 155 -2.22 -8.56 -14.48
C ARG A 155 -1.79 -7.10 -14.45
N ALA A 156 -0.80 -6.78 -13.61
CA ALA A 156 -0.27 -5.43 -13.44
C ALA A 156 0.20 -4.76 -14.75
N LYS A 157 0.71 -5.56 -15.71
CA LYS A 157 1.16 -5.03 -17.02
C LYS A 157 0.10 -4.30 -17.83
N ASN A 158 -1.17 -4.46 -17.50
CA ASN A 158 -2.27 -3.74 -18.16
C ASN A 158 -2.53 -2.36 -17.53
N MET A 159 -1.91 -2.09 -16.39
CA MET A 159 -1.96 -0.80 -15.71
C MET A 159 -0.70 -0.04 -16.08
N LYS A 160 -0.85 0.99 -16.90
CA LYS A 160 0.29 1.82 -17.30
C LYS A 160 0.50 2.90 -16.28
N ASP A 161 1.74 3.05 -15.85
CA ASP A 161 2.19 4.26 -15.19
C ASP A 161 1.87 5.43 -16.11
N ASP A 162 1.25 6.45 -15.55
CA ASP A 162 0.78 7.60 -16.30
C ASP A 162 1.30 8.88 -15.65
N GLU A 163 1.02 10.00 -16.27
CA GLU A 163 1.43 11.30 -15.78
C GLU A 163 0.20 12.19 -15.59
N VAL A 164 0.12 12.86 -14.43
CA VAL A 164 -0.93 13.81 -14.10
C VAL A 164 -0.30 15.11 -13.59
N ALA A 165 -0.71 16.23 -14.16
CA ALA A 165 -0.18 17.55 -13.81
C ALA A 165 1.36 17.65 -13.89
N GLY A 166 2.01 16.90 -14.78
CA GLY A 166 3.46 16.86 -14.95
C GLY A 166 4.19 16.02 -13.90
N LYS A 167 3.49 15.15 -13.20
CA LYS A 167 4.03 14.25 -12.18
C LYS A 167 3.70 12.80 -12.52
N ALA A 168 4.64 11.90 -12.24
CA ALA A 168 4.42 10.46 -12.38
C ALA A 168 3.28 9.98 -11.47
N VAL A 169 2.52 9.00 -11.96
CA VAL A 169 1.44 8.37 -11.20
C VAL A 169 1.69 6.87 -11.10
N GLU A 170 1.68 6.37 -9.87
CA GLU A 170 1.67 4.94 -9.56
C GLU A 170 0.23 4.51 -9.28
N LEU A 171 -0.20 3.35 -9.83
CA LEU A 171 -1.54 2.83 -9.66
C LEU A 171 -1.53 1.58 -8.78
N HIS A 172 -2.22 1.64 -7.65
CA HIS A 172 -2.30 0.58 -6.65
C HIS A 172 -3.73 0.06 -6.54
N VAL A 173 -3.96 -1.20 -6.89
CA VAL A 173 -5.25 -1.87 -6.68
C VAL A 173 -5.13 -2.80 -5.50
N TRP A 174 -5.86 -2.50 -4.43
CA TRP A 174 -6.00 -3.34 -3.26
C TRP A 174 -7.33 -4.07 -3.32
N ASP A 175 -7.28 -5.28 -3.85
CA ASP A 175 -8.41 -6.19 -3.95
C ASP A 175 -8.50 -7.10 -2.72
N VAL A 176 -9.57 -7.87 -2.63
CA VAL A 176 -9.82 -8.74 -1.48
C VAL A 176 -8.70 -9.78 -1.27
N ASN A 177 -8.01 -10.23 -2.33
CA ASN A 177 -6.90 -11.17 -2.19
C ASN A 177 -5.72 -10.52 -1.47
N ARG A 178 -5.31 -9.32 -1.92
CA ARG A 178 -4.20 -8.59 -1.31
C ARG A 178 -4.49 -8.21 0.14
N ILE A 179 -5.72 -7.76 0.43
CA ILE A 179 -6.15 -7.44 1.80
C ILE A 179 -6.07 -8.71 2.67
N PHE A 180 -6.56 -9.83 2.16
CA PHE A 180 -6.49 -11.12 2.84
C PHE A 180 -5.05 -11.55 3.13
N ASP A 181 -4.14 -11.38 2.16
CA ASP A 181 -2.73 -11.74 2.31
C ASP A 181 -2.06 -10.93 3.43
N VAL A 182 -2.36 -9.62 3.53
CA VAL A 182 -1.86 -8.77 4.62
C VAL A 182 -2.41 -9.21 5.97
N VAL A 183 -3.72 -9.45 6.06
CA VAL A 183 -4.39 -9.87 7.31
C VAL A 183 -3.84 -11.20 7.83
N ASN A 184 -3.53 -12.14 6.92
CA ASN A 184 -2.98 -13.44 7.30
C ASN A 184 -1.46 -13.44 7.49
N SER A 185 -0.77 -12.39 7.06
CA SER A 185 0.68 -12.32 7.21
C SER A 185 1.08 -12.05 8.66
N LYS A 186 2.14 -12.71 9.13
CA LYS A 186 2.69 -12.46 10.46
C LYS A 186 3.36 -11.08 10.58
N THR A 187 3.69 -10.47 9.45
CA THR A 187 4.41 -9.19 9.34
C THR A 187 3.48 -8.03 9.06
N GLN A 188 2.18 -8.26 8.92
CA GLN A 188 1.20 -7.27 8.47
C GLN A 188 1.53 -6.65 7.11
N LYS A 189 2.37 -7.31 6.32
CA LYS A 189 2.76 -6.91 4.95
C LYS A 189 2.38 -8.00 3.98
N GLU A 190 2.06 -7.63 2.75
CA GLU A 190 1.74 -8.57 1.70
C GLU A 190 2.94 -9.48 1.41
N SER A 191 2.68 -10.78 1.27
CA SER A 191 3.67 -11.77 0.84
C SER A 191 3.42 -12.13 -0.62
N ILE A 192 4.48 -12.08 -1.43
CA ILE A 192 4.43 -12.51 -2.83
C ILE A 192 5.27 -13.77 -2.95
N ASP A 193 4.62 -14.89 -3.22
CA ASP A 193 5.30 -16.15 -3.51
C ASP A 193 5.68 -16.22 -4.98
N ILE A 194 6.99 -16.34 -5.25
CA ILE A 194 7.52 -16.36 -6.61
C ILE A 194 8.10 -17.75 -6.89
N VAL A 195 7.54 -18.41 -7.89
CA VAL A 195 8.05 -19.68 -8.39
C VAL A 195 9.03 -19.41 -9.53
N LEU A 196 10.32 -19.39 -9.25
CA LEU A 196 11.36 -19.01 -10.21
C LEU A 196 11.35 -19.86 -11.50
N SER A 197 10.93 -21.12 -11.44
CA SER A 197 10.84 -21.98 -12.63
C SER A 197 9.79 -21.53 -13.64
N GLU A 198 8.81 -20.74 -13.24
CA GLU A 198 7.80 -20.15 -14.14
C GLU A 198 8.37 -18.96 -14.95
N HIS A 199 9.54 -18.47 -14.55
CA HIS A 199 10.28 -17.38 -15.19
C HIS A 199 11.58 -17.85 -15.86
N ASP A 200 11.64 -19.11 -16.31
CA ASP A 200 12.82 -19.73 -16.92
C ASP A 200 14.10 -19.64 -16.04
N CYS A 201 13.92 -19.64 -14.71
CA CYS A 201 15.01 -19.56 -13.74
C CYS A 201 14.97 -20.76 -12.79
N GLU A 202 15.86 -21.72 -12.98
CA GLU A 202 15.94 -22.93 -12.14
C GLU A 202 16.56 -22.68 -10.76
N GLY A 203 17.21 -21.54 -10.56
CA GLY A 203 17.80 -21.13 -9.30
C GLY A 203 18.57 -19.83 -9.38
N ILE A 204 18.75 -19.19 -8.23
CA ILE A 204 19.50 -17.94 -8.11
C ILE A 204 20.86 -18.23 -7.49
N PRO A 205 21.98 -17.99 -8.21
CA PRO A 205 23.30 -18.10 -7.62
C PRO A 205 23.44 -17.13 -6.44
N CYS A 206 23.72 -17.64 -5.27
CA CYS A 206 23.88 -16.83 -4.07
C CYS A 206 25.08 -17.26 -3.24
N VAL A 207 25.63 -16.31 -2.50
CA VAL A 207 26.65 -16.55 -1.48
C VAL A 207 26.17 -15.95 -0.17
N LYS A 208 26.40 -16.68 0.95
CA LYS A 208 26.10 -16.15 2.27
C LYS A 208 27.04 -14.98 2.55
N ALA A 209 26.49 -13.79 2.68
CA ALA A 209 27.28 -12.58 2.88
C ALA A 209 27.64 -12.39 4.35
N VAL A 210 26.66 -12.48 5.25
CA VAL A 210 26.87 -12.30 6.69
C VAL A 210 25.83 -13.13 7.45
N GLU A 211 26.26 -13.64 8.60
CA GLU A 211 25.38 -14.23 9.60
C GLU A 211 25.45 -13.36 10.85
N TYR A 212 24.34 -12.71 11.18
CA TYR A 212 24.22 -11.91 12.39
C TYR A 212 23.53 -12.72 13.47
N HIS A 213 24.19 -12.87 14.59
CA HIS A 213 23.54 -13.27 15.82
C HIS A 213 23.15 -11.97 16.55
N ASN A 214 21.91 -11.60 16.48
CA ASN A 214 21.43 -10.46 17.25
C ASN A 214 21.18 -10.95 18.67
N ILE A 215 22.16 -10.74 19.52
CA ILE A 215 21.92 -10.81 20.97
C ILE A 215 21.14 -9.55 21.27
N ILE A 216 19.84 -9.67 21.54
CA ILE A 216 19.07 -8.59 22.19
C ILE A 216 19.50 -8.63 23.66
N ALA A 217 20.76 -8.29 23.90
CA ALA A 217 21.24 -7.87 25.19
C ALA A 217 21.28 -6.38 25.10
N ASP A 218 20.63 -5.74 26.03
CA ASP A 218 20.68 -4.34 26.39
C ASP A 218 19.38 -3.57 26.19
N ILE A 219 18.28 -4.15 26.66
CA ILE A 219 17.42 -3.32 27.48
C ILE A 219 18.05 -3.41 28.87
N GLU A 220 18.71 -2.37 29.32
CA GLU A 220 19.08 -2.20 30.73
C GLU A 220 17.78 -2.23 31.54
N VAL A 221 17.43 -3.41 32.02
CA VAL A 221 16.45 -3.53 33.09
C VAL A 221 17.17 -2.95 34.33
N PRO A 222 16.66 -1.84 34.87
CA PRO A 222 17.29 -1.30 36.10
C PRO A 222 17.36 -2.40 37.16
N PRO A 223 18.46 -2.55 37.87
CA PRO A 223 18.64 -3.63 38.83
C PRO A 223 17.51 -3.57 39.84
N LYS A 224 16.68 -4.61 39.88
CA LYS A 224 15.82 -4.87 41.03
C LYS A 224 16.76 -5.24 42.17
N TYR A 225 16.85 -4.35 43.14
CA TYR A 225 17.39 -4.69 44.44
C TYR A 225 16.39 -5.64 45.11
N ASP A 226 16.62 -6.91 44.99
CA ASP A 226 16.13 -7.93 45.92
C ASP A 226 17.28 -8.90 46.16
N ASP A 227 17.79 -8.83 47.36
CA ASP A 227 18.69 -9.81 47.95
C ASP A 227 17.95 -11.16 48.02
N ASP A 228 18.61 -12.22 47.70
CA ASP A 228 18.21 -13.62 47.77
C ASP A 228 17.44 -14.18 46.57
N LEU A 229 18.13 -14.56 45.48
CA LEU A 229 17.73 -15.69 44.66
C LEU A 229 18.96 -16.33 43.98
N ASP A 230 19.02 -17.65 44.10
CA ASP A 230 20.02 -18.54 43.54
C ASP A 230 20.31 -18.28 42.03
N GLU A 231 21.59 -18.34 41.70
CA GLU A 231 22.09 -18.29 40.32
C GLU A 231 21.56 -19.50 39.51
N GLU A 232 20.36 -19.40 38.94
CA GLU A 232 19.97 -20.21 37.80
C GLU A 232 20.55 -19.55 36.52
N GLU A 233 21.45 -20.25 35.86
CA GLU A 233 21.96 -19.91 34.53
C GLU A 233 20.78 -19.64 33.57
N THR A 234 20.43 -18.36 33.40
CA THR A 234 19.52 -17.94 32.32
C THR A 234 20.27 -18.06 31.01
N THR A 235 20.10 -19.18 30.33
CA THR A 235 20.38 -19.29 28.89
C THR A 235 19.54 -18.23 28.17
N PRO A 236 20.13 -17.38 27.35
CA PRO A 236 19.37 -16.36 26.62
C PRO A 236 18.44 -17.06 25.62
N GLU A 237 17.14 -17.12 25.91
CA GLU A 237 16.12 -17.81 25.11
C GLU A 237 15.73 -17.08 23.82
N ASN A 238 16.36 -15.95 23.47
CA ASN A 238 16.00 -15.17 22.28
C ASN A 238 17.22 -14.75 21.45
N ILE A 239 17.94 -15.73 20.89
CA ILE A 239 18.92 -15.43 19.84
C ILE A 239 18.18 -15.47 18.49
N ILE A 240 17.88 -14.30 17.94
CA ILE A 240 17.38 -14.20 16.55
C ILE A 240 18.59 -14.19 15.64
N THR A 241 18.74 -15.24 14.83
CA THR A 241 19.81 -15.33 13.83
C THR A 241 19.30 -14.82 12.50
N TYR A 242 19.93 -13.78 11.99
CA TYR A 242 19.67 -13.27 10.64
C TYR A 242 20.79 -13.74 9.70
N SER A 243 20.42 -14.37 8.60
CA SER A 243 21.34 -14.69 7.52
C SER A 243 21.06 -13.80 6.32
N SER A 244 22.07 -13.13 5.81
CA SER A 244 21.96 -12.37 4.57
C SER A 244 22.74 -13.05 3.45
N TYR A 245 22.18 -13.02 2.25
CA TYR A 245 22.74 -13.62 1.06
C TYR A 245 22.90 -12.55 -0.02
N LEU A 246 24.03 -12.58 -0.73
CA LEU A 246 24.21 -11.82 -1.95
C LEU A 246 23.83 -12.73 -3.12
N ALA A 247 22.82 -12.35 -3.88
CA ALA A 247 22.30 -13.12 -4.98
C ALA A 247 22.39 -12.35 -6.29
N VAL A 248 22.55 -13.07 -7.40
CA VAL A 248 22.53 -12.50 -8.75
C VAL A 248 21.25 -12.98 -9.43
N VAL A 249 20.31 -12.05 -9.60
CA VAL A 249 19.06 -12.31 -10.33
C VAL A 249 19.22 -11.84 -11.78
N PRO A 250 18.92 -12.69 -12.77
CA PRO A 250 18.95 -12.27 -14.18
C PRO A 250 18.00 -11.11 -14.43
N GLY A 251 18.43 -10.08 -15.19
CA GLY A 251 17.61 -8.92 -15.46
C GLY A 251 16.31 -9.26 -16.20
N GLN A 252 16.28 -10.32 -16.99
CA GLN A 252 15.07 -10.84 -17.64
C GLN A 252 14.02 -11.26 -16.59
N VAL A 253 14.43 -12.04 -15.59
CA VAL A 253 13.54 -12.48 -14.50
C VAL A 253 12.96 -11.29 -13.74
N LEU A 254 13.78 -10.29 -13.39
CA LEU A 254 13.30 -9.08 -12.75
C LEU A 254 12.31 -8.31 -13.61
N ASN A 255 12.57 -8.22 -14.91
CA ASN A 255 11.65 -7.57 -15.84
C ASN A 255 10.32 -8.32 -15.94
N ASP A 256 10.34 -9.64 -16.03
CA ASP A 256 9.13 -10.47 -16.12
C ASP A 256 8.30 -10.37 -14.84
N LEU A 257 8.95 -10.43 -13.68
CA LEU A 257 8.33 -10.22 -12.38
C LEU A 257 7.71 -8.81 -12.27
N TYR A 258 8.44 -7.79 -12.70
CA TYR A 258 7.90 -6.43 -12.69
C TYR A 258 6.69 -6.26 -13.64
N LEU A 259 6.72 -6.92 -14.79
CA LEU A 259 5.57 -6.93 -15.72
C LEU A 259 4.36 -7.68 -15.14
N GLU A 260 4.58 -8.65 -14.27
CA GLU A 260 3.53 -9.42 -13.63
C GLU A 260 2.96 -8.74 -12.39
N TYR A 261 3.83 -8.28 -11.48
CA TYR A 261 3.45 -7.74 -10.17
C TYR A 261 3.44 -6.20 -10.12
N GLY A 262 4.09 -5.53 -11.09
CA GLY A 262 4.18 -4.08 -11.13
C GLY A 262 4.95 -3.49 -9.94
N SER A 263 4.52 -2.33 -9.46
CA SER A 263 5.09 -1.66 -8.27
C SER A 263 4.96 -2.51 -7.01
N ARG A 264 3.94 -3.34 -6.91
CA ARG A 264 3.70 -4.29 -5.83
C ARG A 264 4.93 -5.12 -5.46
N LEU A 265 5.74 -5.53 -6.44
CA LEU A 265 6.99 -6.27 -6.21
C LEU A 265 7.98 -5.52 -5.31
N LEU A 266 7.90 -4.19 -5.28
CA LEU A 266 8.86 -3.31 -4.64
C LEU A 266 8.28 -2.54 -3.44
N GLU A 267 6.99 -2.62 -3.18
CA GLU A 267 6.29 -1.87 -2.12
C GLU A 267 6.88 -2.12 -0.73
N GLY A 268 7.23 -3.34 -0.40
CA GLY A 268 7.88 -3.68 0.86
C GLY A 268 9.37 -3.28 0.98
N ASN A 269 9.94 -2.63 -0.05
CA ASN A 269 11.34 -2.25 -0.07
C ASN A 269 11.50 -0.76 0.20
N VAL A 270 12.04 -0.40 1.35
CA VAL A 270 12.30 1.00 1.77
C VAL A 270 13.10 1.81 0.72
N ARG A 271 13.79 1.14 -0.20
CA ARG A 271 14.59 1.76 -1.26
C ARG A 271 13.93 1.73 -2.64
N SER A 272 12.69 1.33 -2.75
CA SER A 272 11.95 1.27 -4.03
C SER A 272 11.87 2.63 -4.74
N PHE A 273 11.93 3.71 -3.99
CA PHE A 273 11.85 5.08 -4.49
C PHE A 273 13.16 5.63 -5.06
N LEU A 274 14.29 4.95 -4.82
CA LEU A 274 15.59 5.40 -5.32
C LEU A 274 15.78 4.89 -6.75
N SER A 275 15.89 5.80 -7.71
CA SER A 275 16.21 5.46 -9.10
C SER A 275 17.38 4.48 -9.19
N VAL A 276 17.24 3.43 -10.00
CA VAL A 276 18.32 2.46 -10.30
C VAL A 276 19.61 3.15 -10.79
N ARG A 277 19.48 4.33 -11.39
CA ARG A 277 20.63 5.17 -11.82
C ARG A 277 21.26 5.95 -10.68
N GLY A 278 20.65 5.99 -9.51
CA GLY A 278 21.21 6.64 -8.32
C GLY A 278 22.45 5.91 -7.81
N LYS A 279 23.45 6.64 -7.35
CA LYS A 279 24.69 6.06 -6.77
C LYS A 279 24.44 5.20 -5.53
N VAL A 280 23.30 5.37 -4.89
CA VAL A 280 22.93 4.73 -3.61
C VAL A 280 22.15 3.44 -3.83
N ASN A 281 21.30 3.36 -4.86
CA ASN A 281 20.46 2.19 -5.10
C ASN A 281 21.15 1.19 -6.03
N LYS A 282 22.06 0.39 -5.48
CA LYS A 282 22.80 -0.64 -6.21
C LYS A 282 22.34 -2.05 -5.93
N SER A 283 21.38 -2.25 -5.04
CA SER A 283 20.90 -3.57 -4.62
C SER A 283 19.42 -3.56 -4.29
N ILE A 284 18.76 -4.64 -4.58
CA ILE A 284 17.40 -4.95 -4.17
C ILE A 284 17.51 -5.93 -2.99
N HIS A 285 16.82 -5.63 -1.89
CA HIS A 285 16.75 -6.54 -0.76
C HIS A 285 15.51 -7.42 -0.90
N VAL A 286 15.71 -8.72 -0.89
CA VAL A 286 14.64 -9.73 -0.96
C VAL A 286 14.73 -10.55 0.32
N ASN A 287 13.62 -10.67 1.03
CA ASN A 287 13.51 -11.58 2.16
C ASN A 287 13.01 -12.93 1.64
N PHE A 288 13.75 -14.00 1.93
CA PHE A 288 13.31 -15.35 1.69
C PHE A 288 12.79 -15.92 3.00
N SER A 289 11.55 -16.36 3.00
CA SER A 289 10.92 -17.08 4.12
C SER A 289 11.13 -18.58 4.02
#